data_23886286156bbb355d6794d79f168d11
#
_entry.id   23886286156bbb355d6794d79f168d11
#
_cell.length_a   1.000
_cell.length_b   1.000
_cell.length_c   1.000
_cell.angle_alpha   90.00
_cell.angle_beta   90.00
_cell.angle_gamma   90.00
#
_symmetry.space_group_name_H-M   'P 1'
#
loop_
_entity.id
_entity.type
_entity.pdbx_description
1 polymer ?
#
loop_
_entity_poly.entity_id
_entity_poly.type
_entity_poly.pdbx_seq_one_letter_code
_entity_poly.pdbx_strand_id
1 'polypeptide(L)'
;MKATRFFTLLALLLMAGGMTMQGQEYESYFGTDSTRLNVLQYCIDWVSTGHMEINTADTVHVNGHDYLHATPRGFFFENAELYFREETSTGRLYRYFPMIDEEEVLLCDMTLTVGDTFYHIDSWGMAHPSVVESVSFENGRKVIRFALPYLPWHDALTFREGIFPNNFPIGYLDYFDCENNLLCEYKDGEQVFENPEYNTCYIDETSVQEQGQQQVSLCPNPAKGKVIIEGIQPAEVEVYNAFGQVVKKVRGTNEIDLSGLVEGVYMLRIRDGEGRIFMEKVMVR
;
A
#
# COMPACT_ATOMS: atom_id res chain seq x y z
N MET A 1 68.01 -6.88 -18.41
CA MET A 1 66.80 -7.73 -18.54
C MET A 1 65.80 -7.64 -17.38
N LYS A 2 65.86 -6.68 -16.44
CA LYS A 2 64.90 -6.55 -15.29
C LYS A 2 63.93 -5.39 -15.45
N ALA A 3 64.16 -4.46 -16.36
CA ALA A 3 63.27 -3.28 -16.56
C ALA A 3 62.01 -3.57 -17.40
N THR A 4 62.10 -4.52 -18.36
CA THR A 4 61.01 -4.81 -19.30
C THR A 4 59.84 -5.59 -18.66
N ARG A 5 60.07 -6.31 -17.54
CA ARG A 5 59.00 -7.05 -16.83
C ARG A 5 58.16 -6.18 -15.90
N PHE A 6 58.68 -5.01 -15.50
CA PHE A 6 57.95 -4.09 -14.62
C PHE A 6 56.92 -3.26 -15.41
N PHE A 7 57.21 -2.94 -16.64
CA PHE A 7 56.28 -2.19 -17.50
C PHE A 7 55.09 -3.02 -17.98
N THR A 8 55.30 -4.33 -18.19
CA THR A 8 54.21 -5.23 -18.60
C THR A 8 53.23 -5.51 -17.44
N LEU A 9 53.68 -5.53 -16.21
CA LEU A 9 52.79 -5.70 -15.05
C LEU A 9 51.97 -4.43 -14.76
N LEU A 10 52.54 -3.25 -14.96
CA LEU A 10 51.87 -1.97 -14.79
C LEU A 10 50.79 -1.75 -15.86
N ALA A 11 51.04 -2.16 -17.10
CA ALA A 11 50.07 -2.08 -18.20
C ALA A 11 48.87 -3.05 -18.01
N LEU A 12 49.09 -4.23 -17.40
CA LEU A 12 48.03 -5.17 -17.08
C LEU A 12 47.17 -4.69 -15.89
N LEU A 13 47.73 -3.96 -14.92
CA LEU A 13 46.96 -3.34 -13.83
C LEU A 13 46.11 -2.16 -14.31
N LEU A 14 46.54 -1.43 -15.34
CA LEU A 14 45.75 -0.33 -15.92
C LEU A 14 44.59 -0.82 -16.80
N MET A 15 44.68 -2.04 -17.35
CA MET A 15 43.58 -2.63 -18.12
C MET A 15 42.49 -3.28 -17.26
N ALA A 16 42.75 -3.58 -16.00
CA ALA A 16 41.77 -4.14 -15.06
C ALA A 16 40.90 -3.06 -14.35
N GLY A 17 41.23 -1.77 -14.57
CA GLY A 17 40.54 -0.63 -13.96
C GLY A 17 39.42 0.01 -14.78
N GLY A 18 39.15 -0.52 -15.96
CA GLY A 18 38.10 -0.01 -16.86
C GLY A 18 36.75 -0.68 -16.62
N MET A 19 36.31 -0.86 -15.35
CA MET A 19 34.88 -0.94 -15.07
C MET A 19 34.35 0.48 -15.32
N THR A 20 33.84 0.73 -16.52
CA THR A 20 32.89 1.80 -16.73
C THR A 20 31.77 1.54 -15.71
N MET A 21 31.72 2.31 -14.63
CA MET A 21 30.47 2.50 -13.91
C MET A 21 29.54 3.06 -14.99
N GLN A 22 28.75 2.17 -15.59
CA GLN A 22 27.57 2.55 -16.33
C GLN A 22 26.72 3.23 -15.27
N GLY A 23 26.68 4.56 -15.29
CA GLY A 23 25.76 5.30 -14.44
C GLY A 23 24.40 4.69 -14.73
N GLN A 24 23.72 4.21 -13.69
CA GLN A 24 22.38 3.68 -13.83
C GLN A 24 21.56 4.79 -14.47
N GLU A 25 20.93 4.49 -15.60
CA GLU A 25 20.03 5.42 -16.28
C GLU A 25 18.83 5.64 -15.36
N TYR A 26 18.48 6.90 -15.11
CA TYR A 26 17.32 7.26 -14.31
C TYR A 26 16.07 6.60 -14.90
N GLU A 27 15.26 5.98 -14.06
CA GLU A 27 14.01 5.37 -14.48
C GLU A 27 12.86 6.34 -14.23
N SER A 28 12.13 6.70 -15.30
CA SER A 28 10.98 7.58 -15.26
C SER A 28 9.80 6.94 -14.48
N TYR A 29 8.99 7.76 -13.80
CA TYR A 29 7.72 7.35 -13.25
C TYR A 29 6.71 6.95 -14.33
N PHE A 30 6.86 7.48 -15.53
CA PHE A 30 5.93 7.25 -16.63
C PHE A 30 6.48 6.23 -17.64
N GLY A 31 5.58 5.43 -18.20
CA GLY A 31 5.87 4.63 -19.39
C GLY A 31 6.14 5.51 -20.62
N THR A 32 6.52 4.92 -21.74
CA THR A 32 6.71 5.66 -22.98
C THR A 32 5.39 6.10 -23.63
N ASP A 33 4.34 5.27 -23.51
CA ASP A 33 3.03 5.52 -24.06
C ASP A 33 1.98 5.73 -22.95
N SER A 34 2.02 4.90 -21.89
CA SER A 34 1.01 4.95 -20.83
C SER A 34 1.54 4.47 -19.47
N THR A 35 0.90 4.97 -18.42
CA THR A 35 1.08 4.46 -17.04
C THR A 35 -0.29 4.21 -16.44
N ARG A 36 -0.47 3.06 -15.81
CA ARG A 36 -1.69 2.74 -15.07
C ARG A 36 -1.34 2.37 -13.63
N LEU A 37 -2.07 2.99 -12.71
CA LEU A 37 -1.95 2.78 -11.27
C LEU A 37 -3.23 2.13 -10.78
N ASN A 38 -3.13 1.00 -10.07
CA ASN A 38 -4.24 0.43 -9.32
C ASN A 38 -4.04 0.79 -7.85
N VAL A 39 -5.02 1.44 -7.26
CA VAL A 39 -4.93 2.04 -5.92
C VAL A 39 -6.08 1.55 -5.07
N LEU A 40 -5.76 0.99 -3.92
CA LEU A 40 -6.72 0.69 -2.88
C LEU A 40 -7.12 1.98 -2.17
N GLN A 41 -8.41 2.24 -2.09
CA GLN A 41 -8.98 3.23 -1.19
C GLN A 41 -9.64 2.51 -0.03
N TYR A 42 -9.12 2.73 1.16
CA TYR A 42 -9.67 2.20 2.40
C TYR A 42 -10.23 3.36 3.22
N CYS A 43 -11.53 3.40 3.39
CA CYS A 43 -12.24 4.38 4.22
C CYS A 43 -12.96 3.66 5.36
N ILE A 44 -13.43 4.39 6.38
CA ILE A 44 -14.11 3.80 7.56
C ILE A 44 -15.24 2.83 7.17
N ASP A 45 -16.04 3.18 6.15
CA ASP A 45 -17.26 2.44 5.82
C ASP A 45 -17.18 1.68 4.48
N TRP A 46 -16.08 1.80 3.73
CA TRP A 46 -15.95 1.15 2.43
C TRP A 46 -14.49 0.95 1.99
N VAL A 47 -14.30 -0.08 1.19
CA VAL A 47 -13.01 -0.41 0.55
C VAL A 47 -13.26 -0.59 -0.93
N SER A 48 -12.49 0.08 -1.77
CA SER A 48 -12.56 -0.11 -3.22
C SER A 48 -11.19 0.00 -3.87
N THR A 49 -11.05 -0.58 -5.05
CA THR A 49 -9.88 -0.35 -5.91
C THR A 49 -10.28 0.56 -7.05
N GLY A 50 -9.73 1.76 -7.04
CA GLY A 50 -9.70 2.63 -8.19
C GLY A 50 -8.50 2.36 -9.09
N HIS A 51 -8.56 2.80 -10.34
CA HIS A 51 -7.41 2.84 -11.21
C HIS A 51 -7.28 4.22 -11.87
N MET A 52 -6.06 4.59 -12.16
CA MET A 52 -5.73 5.85 -12.80
C MET A 52 -4.91 5.55 -14.05
N GLU A 53 -5.31 6.14 -15.17
CA GLU A 53 -4.60 6.03 -16.43
C GLU A 53 -3.98 7.38 -16.79
N ILE A 54 -2.71 7.36 -17.16
CA ILE A 54 -1.91 8.51 -17.58
C ILE A 54 -1.39 8.19 -18.97
N ASN A 55 -1.79 8.97 -19.96
CA ASN A 55 -1.30 8.83 -21.32
C ASN A 55 -0.26 9.92 -21.60
N THR A 56 0.93 9.55 -22.03
CA THR A 56 2.03 10.50 -22.29
C THR A 56 1.75 11.46 -23.44
N ALA A 57 0.80 11.13 -24.34
CA ALA A 57 0.35 12.03 -25.39
C ALA A 57 -0.65 13.09 -24.91
N ASP A 58 -1.24 12.91 -23.71
CA ASP A 58 -2.22 13.83 -23.13
C ASP A 58 -1.51 14.82 -22.19
N THR A 59 -0.90 15.84 -22.79
CA THR A 59 -0.12 16.86 -22.09
C THR A 59 -0.89 18.17 -21.99
N VAL A 60 -0.93 18.76 -20.81
CA VAL A 60 -1.60 20.03 -20.51
C VAL A 60 -0.59 21.04 -19.95
N HIS A 61 -0.60 22.27 -20.47
CA HIS A 61 0.25 23.35 -19.98
C HIS A 61 -0.49 24.18 -18.92
N VAL A 62 -0.03 24.13 -17.66
CA VAL A 62 -0.64 24.86 -16.53
C VAL A 62 0.45 25.55 -15.71
N ASN A 63 0.25 26.80 -15.34
CA ASN A 63 1.15 27.58 -14.47
C ASN A 63 2.62 27.59 -14.92
N GLY A 64 2.88 27.50 -16.24
CA GLY A 64 4.24 27.51 -16.80
C GLY A 64 4.96 26.17 -16.85
N HIS A 65 4.28 25.09 -16.51
CA HIS A 65 4.79 23.72 -16.58
C HIS A 65 3.91 22.83 -17.46
N ASP A 66 4.52 21.82 -18.07
CA ASP A 66 3.82 20.78 -18.82
C ASP A 66 3.54 19.58 -17.90
N TYR A 67 2.30 19.14 -17.89
CA TYR A 67 1.84 18.02 -17.08
C TYR A 67 1.21 16.96 -17.96
N LEU A 68 1.29 15.72 -17.53
CA LEU A 68 0.50 14.62 -18.05
C LEU A 68 -0.85 14.58 -17.33
N HIS A 69 -1.92 14.50 -18.11
CA HIS A 69 -3.26 14.36 -17.57
C HIS A 69 -3.53 12.93 -17.12
N ALA A 70 -4.10 12.79 -15.94
CA ALA A 70 -4.47 11.51 -15.36
C ALA A 70 -5.99 11.39 -15.29
N THR A 71 -6.51 10.27 -15.74
CA THR A 71 -7.94 9.95 -15.72
C THR A 71 -8.24 8.96 -14.59
N PRO A 72 -8.77 9.42 -13.45
CA PRO A 72 -9.18 8.55 -12.36
C PRO A 72 -10.48 7.83 -12.68
N ARG A 73 -10.60 6.55 -12.30
CA ARG A 73 -11.81 5.73 -12.42
C ARG A 73 -11.98 4.86 -11.17
N GLY A 74 -13.22 4.72 -10.69
CA GLY A 74 -13.50 3.96 -9.47
C GLY A 74 -13.07 4.69 -8.19
N PHE A 75 -12.72 5.97 -8.28
CA PHE A 75 -12.44 6.83 -7.14
C PHE A 75 -13.64 7.70 -6.80
N PHE A 76 -13.71 8.19 -5.57
CA PHE A 76 -14.71 9.15 -5.14
C PHE A 76 -14.75 10.42 -6.03
N PHE A 77 -13.67 10.69 -6.75
CA PHE A 77 -13.50 11.86 -7.66
C PHE A 77 -13.27 11.45 -9.13
N GLU A 78 -14.03 10.49 -9.64
CA GLU A 78 -13.93 9.98 -11.03
C GLU A 78 -13.88 11.03 -12.15
N ASN A 79 -14.39 12.23 -11.90
CA ASN A 79 -14.41 13.32 -12.88
C ASN A 79 -13.43 14.44 -12.52
N ALA A 80 -12.45 14.17 -11.68
CA ALA A 80 -11.49 15.17 -11.29
C ALA A 80 -10.40 15.35 -12.35
N GLU A 81 -9.99 16.58 -12.54
CA GLU A 81 -8.82 16.95 -13.33
C GLU A 81 -7.59 16.77 -12.47
N LEU A 82 -6.75 15.81 -12.78
CA LEU A 82 -5.54 15.48 -12.03
C LEU A 82 -4.35 15.44 -12.98
N TYR A 83 -3.27 16.08 -12.59
CA TYR A 83 -2.11 16.30 -13.42
C TYR A 83 -0.82 15.92 -12.71
N PHE A 84 0.12 15.31 -13.45
CA PHE A 84 1.43 14.92 -12.93
C PHE A 84 2.55 15.38 -13.83
N ARG A 85 3.68 15.73 -13.25
CA ARG A 85 4.94 15.95 -13.96
C ARG A 85 6.11 15.42 -13.16
N GLU A 86 7.15 15.02 -13.85
CA GLU A 86 8.41 14.66 -13.21
C GLU A 86 9.55 15.63 -13.61
N GLU A 87 10.51 15.75 -12.74
CA GLU A 87 11.79 16.39 -12.99
C GLU A 87 12.86 15.30 -13.00
N THR A 88 13.19 14.79 -14.20
CA THR A 88 14.06 13.63 -14.37
C THR A 88 15.48 13.82 -13.82
N SER A 89 15.96 15.09 -13.74
CA SER A 89 17.28 15.41 -13.21
C SER A 89 17.42 15.18 -11.70
N THR A 90 16.31 15.20 -10.98
CA THR A 90 16.24 15.07 -9.52
C THR A 90 15.41 13.87 -9.07
N GLY A 91 14.66 13.27 -9.98
CA GLY A 91 13.67 12.25 -9.66
C GLY A 91 12.53 12.78 -8.78
N ARG A 92 12.16 14.04 -8.98
CA ARG A 92 11.02 14.64 -8.30
C ARG A 92 9.75 14.41 -9.10
N LEU A 93 8.70 14.01 -8.40
CA LEU A 93 7.35 13.84 -8.93
C LEU A 93 6.44 14.88 -8.29
N TYR A 94 5.69 15.60 -9.12
CA TYR A 94 4.74 16.63 -8.70
C TYR A 94 3.33 16.27 -9.15
N ARG A 95 2.36 16.68 -8.33
CA ARG A 95 0.93 16.63 -8.61
C ARG A 95 0.37 18.05 -8.68
N TYR A 96 -0.57 18.26 -9.58
CA TYR A 96 -1.46 19.40 -9.53
C TYR A 96 -2.91 18.93 -9.66
N PHE A 97 -3.69 19.20 -8.63
CA PHE A 97 -5.09 18.82 -8.53
C PHE A 97 -5.93 20.09 -8.28
N PRO A 98 -6.43 20.76 -9.34
CA PRO A 98 -7.09 22.09 -9.25
C PRO A 98 -8.25 22.18 -8.27
N MET A 99 -8.85 21.04 -7.89
CA MET A 99 -9.94 21.00 -6.92
C MET A 99 -9.49 21.34 -5.50
N ILE A 100 -8.22 21.00 -5.15
CA ILE A 100 -7.68 21.13 -3.79
C ILE A 100 -6.34 21.86 -3.74
N ASP A 101 -5.56 21.85 -4.82
CA ASP A 101 -4.22 22.43 -4.84
C ASP A 101 -4.27 23.86 -5.43
N GLU A 102 -3.77 24.85 -4.71
CA GLU A 102 -3.55 26.21 -5.25
C GLU A 102 -2.31 26.23 -6.15
N GLU A 103 -1.27 25.46 -5.77
CA GLU A 103 -0.02 25.26 -6.49
C GLU A 103 0.28 23.77 -6.60
N GLU A 104 1.30 23.41 -7.40
CA GLU A 104 1.72 22.02 -7.48
C GLU A 104 2.28 21.49 -6.15
N VAL A 105 2.01 20.23 -5.87
CA VAL A 105 2.45 19.53 -4.65
C VAL A 105 3.55 18.54 -5.00
N LEU A 106 4.67 18.60 -4.28
CA LEU A 106 5.75 17.63 -4.39
C LEU A 106 5.32 16.30 -3.74
N LEU A 107 5.25 15.24 -4.54
CA LEU A 107 4.87 13.89 -4.08
C LEU A 107 6.06 13.01 -3.73
N CYS A 108 7.18 13.20 -4.43
CA CYS A 108 8.38 12.38 -4.27
C CYS A 108 9.62 13.19 -4.56
N ASP A 109 10.70 12.93 -3.82
CA ASP A 109 12.03 13.51 -4.06
C ASP A 109 13.11 12.43 -3.90
N MET A 110 13.68 11.98 -5.01
CA MET A 110 14.73 10.95 -5.00
C MET A 110 16.11 11.51 -4.64
N THR A 111 16.25 12.83 -4.37
CA THR A 111 17.53 13.39 -3.90
C THR A 111 17.75 13.19 -2.40
N LEU A 112 16.72 12.87 -1.63
CA LEU A 112 16.78 12.75 -0.19
C LEU A 112 17.78 11.69 0.28
N THR A 113 18.34 11.95 1.47
CA THR A 113 19.31 11.10 2.17
C THR A 113 18.86 10.82 3.61
N VAL A 114 19.49 9.85 4.27
CA VAL A 114 19.13 9.46 5.65
C VAL A 114 19.20 10.67 6.59
N GLY A 115 18.13 10.88 7.34
CA GLY A 115 17.95 11.99 8.28
C GLY A 115 17.28 13.23 7.68
N ASP A 116 17.12 13.31 6.35
CA ASP A 116 16.34 14.39 5.75
C ASP A 116 14.87 14.24 6.09
N THR A 117 14.15 15.38 6.09
CA THR A 117 12.71 15.41 6.34
C THR A 117 11.97 15.75 5.07
N PHE A 118 11.03 14.90 4.68
CA PHE A 118 10.06 15.16 3.62
C PHE A 118 8.75 15.63 4.25
N TYR A 119 8.12 16.64 3.65
CA TYR A 119 6.83 17.15 4.08
C TYR A 119 5.76 16.78 3.06
N HIS A 120 4.92 15.82 3.40
CA HIS A 120 3.72 15.55 2.59
C HIS A 120 2.57 16.47 3.02
N ILE A 121 1.78 16.89 2.04
CA ILE A 121 0.68 17.83 2.23
C ILE A 121 -0.63 17.03 2.20
N ASP A 122 -1.45 17.19 3.23
CA ASP A 122 -2.79 16.59 3.27
C ASP A 122 -3.82 17.40 2.44
N SER A 123 -5.06 16.92 2.39
CA SER A 123 -6.14 17.59 1.67
C SER A 123 -6.57 18.94 2.28
N TRP A 124 -6.12 19.23 3.49
CA TRP A 124 -6.35 20.49 4.18
C TRP A 124 -5.20 21.48 3.99
N GLY A 125 -4.18 21.11 3.22
CA GLY A 125 -2.97 21.90 3.01
C GLY A 125 -2.02 21.87 4.20
N MET A 126 -2.19 20.96 5.18
CA MET A 126 -1.27 20.82 6.30
C MET A 126 -0.09 19.94 5.94
N ALA A 127 1.10 20.39 6.36
CA ALA A 127 2.35 19.67 6.11
C ALA A 127 2.65 18.69 7.25
N HIS A 128 2.82 17.42 6.89
CA HIS A 128 3.19 16.35 7.81
C HIS A 128 4.62 15.90 7.56
N PRO A 129 5.52 15.98 8.55
CA PRO A 129 6.91 15.59 8.39
C PRO A 129 7.09 14.08 8.44
N SER A 130 7.89 13.54 7.53
CA SER A 130 8.40 12.16 7.56
C SER A 130 9.91 12.18 7.42
N VAL A 131 10.63 11.53 8.34
CA VAL A 131 12.09 11.51 8.34
C VAL A 131 12.57 10.28 7.58
N VAL A 132 13.57 10.45 6.70
CA VAL A 132 14.20 9.34 6.00
C VAL A 132 14.95 8.47 6.99
N GLU A 133 14.51 7.21 7.13
CA GLU A 133 15.13 6.21 7.99
C GLU A 133 16.26 5.47 7.29
N SER A 134 16.04 5.10 6.02
CA SER A 134 17.03 4.38 5.23
C SER A 134 16.98 4.71 3.74
N VAL A 135 18.14 4.58 3.10
CA VAL A 135 18.30 4.63 1.66
C VAL A 135 19.02 3.36 1.23
N SER A 136 18.44 2.62 0.29
CA SER A 136 18.97 1.36 -0.23
C SER A 136 18.84 1.30 -1.75
N PHE A 137 19.41 0.25 -2.35
CA PHE A 137 19.21 -0.07 -3.76
C PHE A 137 18.67 -1.48 -3.88
N GLU A 138 17.53 -1.64 -4.53
CA GLU A 138 16.82 -2.90 -4.75
C GLU A 138 16.66 -3.12 -6.25
N ASN A 139 17.19 -4.22 -6.76
CA ASN A 139 17.22 -4.51 -8.21
C ASN A 139 17.77 -3.35 -9.06
N GLY A 140 18.75 -2.61 -8.51
CA GLY A 140 19.36 -1.47 -9.16
C GLY A 140 18.63 -0.13 -8.96
N ARG A 141 17.41 -0.08 -8.42
CA ARG A 141 16.62 1.12 -8.17
C ARG A 141 16.88 1.70 -6.79
N LYS A 142 16.97 3.00 -6.67
CA LYS A 142 17.05 3.68 -5.38
C LYS A 142 15.72 3.53 -4.63
N VAL A 143 15.79 3.15 -3.35
CA VAL A 143 14.63 3.05 -2.46
C VAL A 143 14.90 3.87 -1.21
N ILE A 144 13.97 4.75 -0.89
CA ILE A 144 13.99 5.61 0.29
C ILE A 144 12.84 5.18 1.19
N ARG A 145 13.14 4.78 2.43
CA ARG A 145 12.13 4.44 3.42
C ARG A 145 12.13 5.46 4.53
N PHE A 146 10.94 5.84 4.93
CA PHE A 146 10.73 6.81 6.00
C PHE A 146 10.40 6.09 7.30
N ALA A 147 10.70 6.74 8.42
CA ALA A 147 10.27 6.30 9.73
C ALA A 147 8.74 6.22 9.77
N LEU A 148 8.20 5.30 10.56
CA LEU A 148 6.76 5.12 10.72
C LEU A 148 6.09 6.46 11.02
N PRO A 149 4.97 6.74 10.37
CA PRO A 149 4.21 7.95 10.62
C PRO A 149 3.70 7.97 12.07
N TYR A 150 3.34 9.16 12.54
CA TYR A 150 2.78 9.37 13.88
C TYR A 150 1.50 8.57 14.16
N LEU A 151 0.77 8.16 13.12
CA LEU A 151 -0.43 7.32 13.20
C LEU A 151 -0.04 5.86 12.96
N PRO A 152 -0.23 4.96 13.95
CA PRO A 152 0.29 3.59 13.92
C PRO A 152 -0.42 2.65 12.93
N TRP A 153 -1.46 3.09 12.26
CA TRP A 153 -2.21 2.32 11.25
C TRP A 153 -1.91 2.70 9.80
N HIS A 154 -0.98 3.63 9.57
CA HIS A 154 -0.54 3.97 8.22
C HIS A 154 0.75 3.23 7.89
N ASP A 155 0.86 2.76 6.66
CA ASP A 155 2.11 2.22 6.15
C ASP A 155 3.20 3.29 6.10
N ALA A 156 4.44 2.90 6.36
CA ALA A 156 5.56 3.81 6.23
C ALA A 156 5.70 4.27 4.78
N LEU A 157 5.79 5.59 4.58
CA LEU A 157 6.05 6.15 3.27
C LEU A 157 7.30 5.53 2.66
N THR A 158 7.22 5.15 1.40
CA THR A 158 8.34 4.58 0.65
C THR A 158 8.40 5.17 -0.75
N PHE A 159 9.55 5.73 -1.11
CA PHE A 159 9.84 6.14 -2.48
C PHE A 159 10.70 5.09 -3.16
N ARG A 160 10.37 4.76 -4.40
CA ARG A 160 11.14 3.88 -5.29
C ARG A 160 11.36 4.59 -6.60
N GLU A 161 12.60 4.61 -7.06
CA GLU A 161 12.94 5.19 -8.36
C GLU A 161 12.09 4.55 -9.46
N GLY A 162 11.40 5.40 -10.23
CA GLY A 162 10.53 4.97 -11.32
C GLY A 162 9.22 4.32 -10.89
N ILE A 163 8.83 4.36 -9.61
CA ILE A 163 7.55 3.85 -9.12
C ILE A 163 6.88 4.94 -8.31
N PHE A 164 5.59 5.11 -8.50
CA PHE A 164 4.82 6.06 -7.72
C PHE A 164 4.89 5.74 -6.21
N PRO A 165 4.84 6.76 -5.32
CA PRO A 165 4.85 6.53 -3.88
C PRO A 165 3.74 5.58 -3.43
N ASN A 166 4.00 4.75 -2.40
CA ASN A 166 3.02 3.78 -1.93
C ASN A 166 1.72 4.40 -1.37
N ASN A 167 1.79 5.59 -0.78
CA ASN A 167 0.64 6.34 -0.24
C ASN A 167 0.10 7.32 -1.28
N PHE A 168 -0.26 6.83 -2.44
CA PHE A 168 -0.57 7.63 -3.61
C PHE A 168 -1.99 7.30 -4.16
N PRO A 169 -2.67 8.15 -4.94
CA PRO A 169 -2.16 9.29 -5.75
C PRO A 169 -2.47 10.68 -5.22
N ILE A 170 -3.23 10.83 -4.15
CA ILE A 170 -3.88 12.10 -3.86
C ILE A 170 -3.30 12.78 -2.64
N GLY A 171 -2.25 12.18 -2.07
CA GLY A 171 -1.79 12.55 -0.76
C GLY A 171 -2.79 12.08 0.30
N TYR A 172 -2.57 12.41 1.54
CA TYR A 172 -3.52 12.17 2.61
C TYR A 172 -4.83 12.90 2.30
N LEU A 173 -5.80 12.21 1.70
CA LEU A 173 -7.17 12.66 1.71
C LEU A 173 -7.78 12.27 3.04
N ASP A 174 -7.49 13.07 4.03
CA ASP A 174 -8.05 12.98 5.37
C ASP A 174 -9.53 13.43 5.41
N TYR A 175 -10.16 13.48 4.22
CA TYR A 175 -11.51 14.02 4.12
C TYR A 175 -12.57 13.09 4.74
N PHE A 176 -12.25 11.81 4.99
CA PHE A 176 -13.15 10.83 5.60
C PHE A 176 -12.37 9.66 6.23
N ASP A 177 -11.24 9.91 6.87
CA ASP A 177 -10.38 8.84 7.37
C ASP A 177 -10.11 7.76 6.29
N CYS A 178 -9.74 8.22 5.08
CA CYS A 178 -9.44 7.35 3.96
C CYS A 178 -7.93 7.22 3.74
N GLU A 179 -7.47 6.00 3.57
CA GLU A 179 -6.12 5.67 3.13
C GLU A 179 -6.12 5.30 1.65
N ASN A 180 -5.04 5.66 0.95
CA ASN A 180 -4.83 5.26 -0.42
C ASN A 180 -3.50 4.50 -0.50
N ASN A 181 -3.53 3.26 -0.99
CA ASN A 181 -2.36 2.42 -1.13
C ASN A 181 -2.18 1.98 -2.57
N LEU A 182 -1.00 2.22 -3.14
CA LEU A 182 -0.66 1.69 -4.45
C LEU A 182 -0.58 0.17 -4.38
N LEU A 183 -1.44 -0.51 -5.13
CA LEU A 183 -1.43 -1.97 -5.25
C LEU A 183 -0.49 -2.42 -6.37
N CYS A 184 -0.67 -1.89 -7.56
CA CYS A 184 0.12 -2.24 -8.74
C CYS A 184 0.32 -1.06 -9.65
N GLU A 185 1.47 -1.03 -10.33
CA GLU A 185 1.79 -0.08 -11.39
C GLU A 185 2.14 -0.83 -12.68
N TYR A 186 1.64 -0.29 -13.78
CA TYR A 186 1.89 -0.79 -15.13
C TYR A 186 2.44 0.35 -15.99
N LYS A 187 3.47 0.05 -16.80
CA LYS A 187 3.99 0.94 -17.83
C LYS A 187 3.87 0.25 -19.17
N ASP A 188 3.26 0.91 -20.14
CA ASP A 188 3.06 0.40 -21.49
C ASP A 188 2.39 -0.99 -21.51
N GLY A 189 1.52 -1.24 -20.53
CA GLY A 189 0.80 -2.50 -20.33
C GLY A 189 1.57 -3.59 -19.56
N GLU A 190 2.85 -3.40 -19.26
CA GLU A 190 3.64 -4.33 -18.45
C GLU A 190 3.57 -3.97 -16.96
N GLN A 191 3.36 -4.97 -16.09
CA GLN A 191 3.38 -4.76 -14.64
C GLN A 191 4.82 -4.56 -14.17
N VAL A 192 5.11 -3.36 -13.62
CA VAL A 192 6.44 -2.98 -13.13
C VAL A 192 6.54 -2.99 -11.61
N PHE A 193 5.40 -2.96 -10.94
CA PHE A 193 5.31 -3.00 -9.48
C PHE A 193 4.07 -3.75 -9.00
N GLU A 194 4.24 -4.51 -7.93
CA GLU A 194 3.17 -5.08 -7.11
C GLU A 194 3.51 -4.85 -5.64
N ASN A 195 2.54 -4.35 -4.87
CA ASN A 195 2.76 -4.10 -3.47
C ASN A 195 2.81 -5.44 -2.70
N PRO A 196 3.96 -5.78 -2.08
CA PRO A 196 4.14 -7.08 -1.44
C PRO A 196 3.25 -7.29 -0.21
N GLU A 197 2.66 -6.22 0.33
CA GLU A 197 1.76 -6.32 1.49
C GLU A 197 0.38 -6.83 1.11
N TYR A 198 -0.05 -6.58 -0.14
CA TYR A 198 -1.39 -6.95 -0.61
C TYR A 198 -1.40 -8.19 -1.50
N ASN A 199 -0.31 -8.47 -2.24
CA ASN A 199 -0.19 -9.59 -3.19
C ASN A 199 -1.37 -9.69 -4.19
N THR A 200 -1.94 -8.55 -4.56
CA THR A 200 -3.04 -8.43 -5.52
C THR A 200 -3.09 -7.02 -6.09
N CYS A 201 -3.53 -6.92 -7.33
CA CYS A 201 -3.72 -5.63 -8.00
C CYS A 201 -5.17 -5.11 -7.92
N TYR A 202 -6.06 -5.87 -7.32
CA TYR A 202 -7.47 -5.51 -7.23
C TYR A 202 -8.12 -6.10 -5.98
N ILE A 203 -8.79 -5.27 -5.20
CA ILE A 203 -9.60 -5.64 -4.04
C ILE A 203 -11.00 -5.08 -4.28
N ASP A 204 -12.01 -5.93 -4.29
CA ASP A 204 -13.41 -5.56 -4.45
C ASP A 204 -14.10 -5.55 -3.08
N GLU A 205 -15.04 -4.62 -2.87
CA GLU A 205 -15.87 -4.56 -1.65
C GLU A 205 -16.63 -5.86 -1.37
N THR A 206 -16.92 -6.64 -2.41
CA THR A 206 -17.59 -7.94 -2.29
C THR A 206 -16.65 -9.06 -1.93
N SER A 207 -15.36 -8.88 -2.11
CA SER A 207 -14.32 -9.79 -1.67
C SER A 207 -13.75 -9.29 -0.34
N VAL A 208 -14.35 -9.69 0.77
CA VAL A 208 -13.54 -9.96 1.95
C VAL A 208 -12.57 -11.03 1.47
N GLN A 209 -11.42 -10.63 0.93
CA GLN A 209 -10.32 -11.57 0.72
C GLN A 209 -9.92 -12.05 2.10
N GLU A 210 -10.38 -13.23 2.40
CA GLU A 210 -9.77 -14.07 3.40
C GLU A 210 -8.29 -14.24 2.95
N GLN A 211 -7.43 -13.30 3.35
CA GLN A 211 -5.99 -13.49 3.25
C GLN A 211 -5.69 -14.79 3.96
N GLY A 212 -5.48 -15.90 3.23
CA GLY A 212 -5.01 -17.17 3.75
C GLY A 212 -5.47 -17.56 5.17
N GLN A 213 -6.56 -16.93 5.65
CA GLN A 213 -7.10 -17.18 6.99
C GLN A 213 -7.66 -18.59 6.95
N GLN A 214 -7.13 -19.39 7.79
CA GLN A 214 -7.65 -20.68 8.16
C GLN A 214 -9.16 -20.51 8.34
N GLN A 215 -9.93 -21.11 7.41
CA GLN A 215 -11.38 -20.90 7.34
C GLN A 215 -12.01 -21.41 8.62
N VAL A 216 -12.56 -20.51 9.41
CA VAL A 216 -13.31 -20.87 10.63
C VAL A 216 -14.76 -21.05 10.24
N SER A 217 -15.35 -22.14 10.62
CA SER A 217 -16.78 -22.39 10.42
C SER A 217 -17.46 -22.85 11.72
N LEU A 218 -18.76 -22.62 11.80
CA LEU A 218 -19.59 -23.02 12.92
C LEU A 218 -20.61 -24.08 12.48
N CYS A 219 -20.54 -25.28 13.03
CA CYS A 219 -21.44 -26.38 12.69
C CYS A 219 -22.05 -27.01 13.96
N PRO A 220 -23.38 -27.24 14.01
CA PRO A 220 -24.41 -26.78 13.08
C PRO A 220 -24.73 -25.28 13.27
N ASN A 221 -25.04 -24.60 12.19
CA ASN A 221 -25.56 -23.24 12.23
C ASN A 221 -26.78 -23.17 11.27
N PRO A 222 -28.00 -23.02 11.75
CA PRO A 222 -28.46 -22.75 13.15
C PRO A 222 -28.18 -23.86 14.18
N ALA A 223 -27.78 -23.44 15.38
CA ALA A 223 -27.42 -24.31 16.47
C ALA A 223 -28.66 -24.67 17.34
N LYS A 224 -28.73 -25.94 17.78
CA LYS A 224 -29.66 -26.41 18.79
C LYS A 224 -28.87 -26.83 20.03
N GLY A 225 -28.63 -25.88 20.92
CA GLY A 225 -27.95 -26.12 22.18
C GLY A 225 -26.41 -26.18 22.10
N LYS A 226 -25.80 -26.58 21.01
CA LYS A 226 -24.36 -26.67 20.87
C LYS A 226 -23.91 -26.27 19.47
N VAL A 227 -22.66 -25.72 19.35
CA VAL A 227 -21.97 -25.46 18.10
C VAL A 227 -20.52 -25.90 18.23
N ILE A 228 -19.95 -26.40 17.14
CA ILE A 228 -18.52 -26.76 17.03
C ILE A 228 -17.84 -25.75 16.15
N ILE A 229 -16.70 -25.26 16.58
CA ILE A 229 -15.79 -24.42 15.80
C ILE A 229 -14.87 -25.36 15.02
N GLU A 230 -14.92 -25.27 13.70
CA GLU A 230 -14.07 -26.02 12.76
C GLU A 230 -13.00 -25.11 12.14
N GLY A 231 -11.90 -25.70 11.71
CA GLY A 231 -10.82 -25.01 11.02
C GLY A 231 -9.70 -24.53 11.93
N ILE A 232 -9.96 -24.24 13.22
CA ILE A 232 -8.95 -23.81 14.19
C ILE A 232 -9.15 -24.46 15.56
N GLN A 233 -8.11 -24.38 16.40
CA GLN A 233 -8.20 -24.74 17.81
C GLN A 233 -8.30 -23.47 18.66
N PRO A 234 -9.49 -23.16 19.24
CA PRO A 234 -9.66 -21.94 20.02
C PRO A 234 -8.89 -21.97 21.34
N ALA A 235 -8.19 -20.89 21.64
CA ALA A 235 -7.65 -20.64 22.99
C ALA A 235 -8.71 -19.99 23.88
N GLU A 236 -9.51 -19.09 23.31
CA GLU A 236 -10.61 -18.41 24.01
C GLU A 236 -11.74 -18.07 23.05
N VAL A 237 -13.00 -18.22 23.51
CA VAL A 237 -14.21 -17.86 22.76
C VAL A 237 -15.11 -17.01 23.67
N GLU A 238 -15.53 -15.87 23.16
CA GLU A 238 -16.52 -15.00 23.80
C GLU A 238 -17.77 -14.95 22.92
N VAL A 239 -18.93 -15.16 23.53
CA VAL A 239 -20.24 -15.10 22.87
C VAL A 239 -20.93 -13.80 23.26
N TYR A 240 -21.28 -13.01 22.25
CA TYR A 240 -21.96 -11.73 22.40
C TYR A 240 -23.41 -11.82 21.96
N ASN A 241 -24.31 -11.18 22.68
CA ASN A 241 -25.69 -10.99 22.25
C ASN A 241 -25.83 -9.81 21.28
N ALA A 242 -27.01 -9.56 20.75
CA ALA A 242 -27.30 -8.46 19.82
C ALA A 242 -27.05 -7.05 20.39
N PHE A 243 -26.88 -6.92 21.72
CA PHE A 243 -26.53 -5.66 22.37
C PHE A 243 -25.02 -5.50 22.62
N GLY A 244 -24.19 -6.41 22.09
CA GLY A 244 -22.74 -6.39 22.30
C GLY A 244 -22.27 -6.81 23.70
N GLN A 245 -23.17 -7.43 24.51
CA GLN A 245 -22.81 -7.91 25.83
C GLN A 245 -22.27 -9.33 25.76
N VAL A 246 -21.16 -9.61 26.46
CA VAL A 246 -20.64 -10.97 26.61
C VAL A 246 -21.59 -11.78 27.48
N VAL A 247 -22.22 -12.81 26.90
CA VAL A 247 -23.16 -13.72 27.60
C VAL A 247 -22.50 -15.04 27.96
N LYS A 248 -21.39 -15.39 27.33
CA LYS A 248 -20.64 -16.59 27.65
C LYS A 248 -19.15 -16.42 27.27
N LYS A 249 -18.27 -17.05 28.07
CA LYS A 249 -16.83 -17.11 27.81
C LYS A 249 -16.32 -18.53 28.07
N VAL A 250 -15.59 -19.09 27.09
CA VAL A 250 -15.08 -20.48 27.12
C VAL A 250 -13.61 -20.47 26.72
N ARG A 251 -12.82 -21.43 27.22
CA ARG A 251 -11.39 -21.55 26.91
C ARG A 251 -11.02 -22.99 26.60
N GLY A 252 -10.11 -23.15 25.63
CA GLY A 252 -9.43 -24.42 25.32
C GLY A 252 -10.34 -25.50 24.75
N THR A 253 -11.52 -25.15 24.20
CA THR A 253 -12.42 -26.09 23.57
C THR A 253 -13.03 -25.50 22.30
N ASN A 254 -13.26 -26.36 21.31
CA ASN A 254 -13.96 -26.02 20.08
C ASN A 254 -15.48 -26.28 20.16
N GLU A 255 -15.98 -26.98 21.20
CA GLU A 255 -17.40 -27.19 21.42
C GLU A 255 -17.96 -26.13 22.38
N ILE A 256 -18.91 -25.34 21.89
CA ILE A 256 -19.55 -24.25 22.64
C ILE A 256 -20.99 -24.65 22.94
N ASP A 257 -21.28 -24.84 24.20
CA ASP A 257 -22.64 -25.07 24.70
C ASP A 257 -23.41 -23.75 24.72
N LEU A 258 -24.51 -23.67 23.97
CA LEU A 258 -25.42 -22.53 23.83
C LEU A 258 -26.79 -22.81 24.42
N SER A 259 -27.01 -23.97 25.10
CA SER A 259 -28.31 -24.47 25.54
C SER A 259 -29.03 -23.56 26.57
N GLY A 260 -28.30 -22.65 27.21
CA GLY A 260 -28.86 -21.67 28.14
C GLY A 260 -29.19 -20.31 27.53
N LEU A 261 -28.97 -20.13 26.23
CA LEU A 261 -29.21 -18.87 25.53
C LEU A 261 -30.62 -18.85 24.93
N VAL A 262 -31.21 -17.66 24.87
CA VAL A 262 -32.52 -17.43 24.22
C VAL A 262 -32.32 -17.53 22.70
N GLU A 263 -33.35 -18.01 21.99
CA GLU A 263 -33.36 -18.02 20.52
C GLU A 263 -33.02 -16.65 19.97
N GLY A 264 -32.09 -16.62 18.99
CA GLY A 264 -31.63 -15.37 18.43
C GLY A 264 -30.26 -15.48 17.73
N VAL A 265 -29.75 -14.34 17.33
CA VAL A 265 -28.43 -14.20 16.66
C VAL A 265 -27.39 -13.78 17.70
N TYR A 266 -26.25 -14.48 17.67
CA TYR A 266 -25.10 -14.22 18.53
C TYR A 266 -23.83 -14.11 17.67
N MET A 267 -22.88 -13.32 18.16
CA MET A 267 -21.55 -13.21 17.57
C MET A 267 -20.53 -13.93 18.46
N LEU A 268 -19.72 -14.77 17.87
CA LEU A 268 -18.61 -15.44 18.53
C LEU A 268 -17.31 -14.73 18.17
N ARG A 269 -16.62 -14.21 19.17
CA ARG A 269 -15.23 -13.75 19.05
C ARG A 269 -14.32 -14.88 19.47
N ILE A 270 -13.59 -15.44 18.52
CA ILE A 270 -12.75 -16.62 18.67
C ILE A 270 -11.30 -16.18 18.60
N ARG A 271 -10.50 -16.48 19.62
CA ARG A 271 -9.06 -16.23 19.63
C ARG A 271 -8.33 -17.56 19.65
N ASP A 272 -7.39 -17.77 18.73
CA ASP A 272 -6.55 -18.96 18.70
C ASP A 272 -5.31 -18.86 19.60
N GLY A 273 -4.46 -19.90 19.61
CA GLY A 273 -3.25 -19.95 20.40
C GLY A 273 -2.15 -19.01 19.95
N GLU A 274 -2.23 -18.48 18.74
CA GLU A 274 -1.29 -17.50 18.15
C GLU A 274 -1.77 -16.05 18.36
N GLY A 275 -2.95 -15.87 18.96
CA GLY A 275 -3.54 -14.55 19.25
C GLY A 275 -4.38 -13.98 18.12
N ARG A 276 -4.55 -14.69 16.98
CA ARG A 276 -5.42 -14.26 15.88
C ARG A 276 -6.88 -14.29 16.35
N ILE A 277 -7.67 -13.34 15.85
CA ILE A 277 -9.07 -13.16 16.21
C ILE A 277 -9.95 -13.41 14.99
N PHE A 278 -11.00 -14.21 15.18
CA PHE A 278 -12.02 -14.51 14.19
C PHE A 278 -13.38 -14.13 14.74
N MET A 279 -14.26 -13.64 13.89
CA MET A 279 -15.62 -13.24 14.24
C MET A 279 -16.62 -14.04 13.43
N GLU A 280 -17.42 -14.86 14.11
CA GLU A 280 -18.41 -15.73 13.48
C GLU A 280 -19.81 -15.49 14.02
N LYS A 281 -20.80 -15.62 13.15
CA LYS A 281 -22.22 -15.47 13.51
C LYS A 281 -22.88 -16.83 13.68
N VAL A 282 -23.57 -17.04 14.80
CA VAL A 282 -24.40 -18.22 15.03
C VAL A 282 -25.87 -17.82 15.31
N MET A 283 -26.79 -18.61 14.75
CA MET A 283 -28.19 -18.51 15.07
C MET A 283 -28.57 -19.64 16.05
N VAL A 284 -29.10 -19.29 17.21
CA VAL A 284 -29.60 -20.23 18.21
C VAL A 284 -31.11 -20.41 18.04
N ARG A 285 -31.59 -21.68 18.02
CA ARG A 285 -32.99 -22.07 17.89
C ARG A 285 -33.40 -23.05 18.98
#